data_4e2e8bebd7eb5c9d54b923e321148753
#
_entry.id   4e2e8bebd7eb5c9d54b923e321148753
#
_cell.length_a   1.000
_cell.length_b   1.000
_cell.length_c   1.000
_cell.angle_alpha   90.00
_cell.angle_beta   90.00
_cell.angle_gamma   90.00
#
_symmetry.space_group_name_H-M   'P 1'
#
loop_
_entity.id
_entity.type
_entity.pdbx_description
1 polymer ?
#
loop_
_entity_poly.entity_id
_entity_poly.type
_entity_poly.pdbx_seq_one_letter_code
_entity_poly.pdbx_strand_id
1 'polypeptide(L)'
;VVIIGGGDTGTDCVGTSLRQDCKSVTQLEIMPRPPEERAPNNPWPEWPKVYKLDYGQEEAEALFGHDPRAYLRTATHFEGDENGRVKAVHTVEVQWTKNEKGQFIPQHVPGTEKVLPAQLVLLAMGFLGPEEPLLEALKLERDQRGNVKADYGRYETSLPGVFAAGDCRRGQSLVVWAFNEGRGAAKACDLYLMGETDLP
;
A
#
# COMPACT_ATOMS: atom_id res chain seq x y z
N VAL A 1 -17.87 1.03 8.97
CA VAL A 1 -16.72 1.45 8.15
C VAL A 1 -16.28 0.28 7.28
N VAL A 2 -15.93 0.54 6.01
CA VAL A 2 -15.29 -0.45 5.14
C VAL A 2 -13.91 0.08 4.72
N ILE A 3 -12.87 -0.74 4.90
CA ILE A 3 -11.50 -0.41 4.55
C ILE A 3 -11.07 -1.31 3.40
N ILE A 4 -10.50 -0.74 2.35
CA ILE A 4 -10.04 -1.49 1.18
C ILE A 4 -8.51 -1.50 1.17
N GLY A 5 -7.93 -2.65 1.48
CA GLY A 5 -6.50 -2.90 1.59
C GLY A 5 -6.10 -3.55 2.90
N GLY A 6 -5.32 -4.63 2.83
CA GLY A 6 -4.90 -5.45 3.97
C GLY A 6 -3.52 -5.15 4.53
N GLY A 7 -2.84 -4.11 4.03
CA GLY A 7 -1.50 -3.71 4.50
C GLY A 7 -1.52 -2.85 5.76
N ASP A 8 -0.35 -2.35 6.16
CA ASP A 8 -0.14 -1.56 7.39
C ASP A 8 -1.06 -0.33 7.46
N THR A 9 -1.23 0.39 6.35
CA THR A 9 -2.18 1.52 6.27
C THR A 9 -3.62 1.08 6.56
N GLY A 10 -4.01 -0.11 6.08
CA GLY A 10 -5.33 -0.68 6.37
C GLY A 10 -5.50 -1.00 7.85
N THR A 11 -4.46 -1.53 8.50
CA THR A 11 -4.41 -1.76 9.95
C THR A 11 -4.60 -0.46 10.74
N ASP A 12 -3.88 0.60 10.36
CA ASP A 12 -4.03 1.93 10.98
C ASP A 12 -5.45 2.50 10.81
N CYS A 13 -6.05 2.28 9.64
CA CYS A 13 -7.44 2.66 9.40
C CYS A 13 -8.42 1.89 10.30
N VAL A 14 -8.17 0.58 10.54
CA VAL A 14 -8.98 -0.22 11.48
C VAL A 14 -8.87 0.37 12.88
N GLY A 15 -7.65 0.47 13.44
CA GLY A 15 -7.44 0.99 14.79
C GLY A 15 -7.98 2.41 14.98
N THR A 16 -7.79 3.29 14.00
CA THR A 16 -8.34 4.66 14.05
C THR A 16 -9.86 4.67 14.05
N SER A 17 -10.49 3.84 13.21
CA SER A 17 -11.96 3.74 13.16
C SER A 17 -12.55 3.27 14.49
N LEU A 18 -11.89 2.32 15.17
CA LEU A 18 -12.30 1.86 16.50
C LEU A 18 -12.21 2.97 17.55
N ARG A 19 -11.10 3.73 17.55
CA ARG A 19 -10.91 4.88 18.46
C ARG A 19 -11.88 6.03 18.20
N GLN A 20 -12.52 6.06 17.02
CA GLN A 20 -13.59 6.98 16.65
C GLN A 20 -14.99 6.34 16.82
N ASP A 21 -15.10 5.30 17.65
CA ASP A 21 -16.34 4.64 18.03
C ASP A 21 -17.18 4.14 16.84
N CYS A 22 -16.55 3.56 15.82
CA CYS A 22 -17.28 2.94 14.72
C CYS A 22 -18.11 1.75 15.22
N LYS A 23 -19.34 1.64 14.73
CA LYS A 23 -20.25 0.53 15.11
C LYS A 23 -19.84 -0.84 14.55
N SER A 24 -19.13 -0.83 13.44
CA SER A 24 -18.57 -2.02 12.79
C SER A 24 -17.46 -1.61 11.85
N VAL A 25 -16.50 -2.51 11.63
CA VAL A 25 -15.43 -2.36 10.66
C VAL A 25 -15.26 -3.65 9.88
N THR A 26 -15.08 -3.54 8.56
CA THR A 26 -14.69 -4.63 7.68
C THR A 26 -13.51 -4.19 6.87
N GLN A 27 -12.43 -4.97 6.87
CA GLN A 27 -11.24 -4.73 6.07
C GLN A 27 -11.20 -5.73 4.91
N LEU A 28 -11.21 -5.25 3.66
CA LEU A 28 -11.13 -6.09 2.47
C LEU A 28 -9.66 -6.37 2.14
N GLU A 29 -9.30 -7.64 2.09
CA GLU A 29 -7.98 -8.10 1.67
C GLU A 29 -8.11 -8.95 0.40
N ILE A 30 -7.47 -8.51 -0.67
CA ILE A 30 -7.51 -9.19 -1.98
C ILE A 30 -6.66 -10.47 -1.99
N MET A 31 -5.69 -10.57 -1.09
CA MET A 31 -4.83 -11.74 -0.96
C MET A 31 -5.52 -12.86 -0.15
N PRO A 32 -5.12 -14.11 -0.33
CA PRO A 32 -5.60 -15.19 0.51
C PRO A 32 -5.11 -15.03 1.96
N ARG A 33 -5.88 -15.57 2.89
CA ARG A 33 -5.46 -15.63 4.29
C ARG A 33 -4.14 -16.40 4.40
N PRO A 34 -3.10 -15.82 5.02
CA PRO A 34 -1.85 -16.52 5.22
C PRO A 34 -2.03 -17.81 6.04
N PRO A 35 -1.15 -18.82 5.86
CA PRO A 35 -1.19 -20.03 6.66
C PRO A 35 -0.80 -19.75 8.12
N GLU A 36 -1.20 -20.60 9.04
CA GLU A 36 -0.83 -20.50 10.47
C GLU A 36 0.67 -20.73 10.69
N GLU A 37 1.28 -21.60 9.87
CA GLU A 37 2.71 -21.95 9.95
C GLU A 37 3.42 -21.62 8.63
N ARG A 38 4.74 -21.54 8.69
CA ARG A 38 5.57 -21.30 7.49
C ARG A 38 5.35 -22.37 6.42
N ALA A 39 5.02 -21.95 5.24
CA ALA A 39 4.97 -22.83 4.08
C ALA A 39 6.40 -23.26 3.63
N PRO A 40 6.56 -24.41 2.98
CA PRO A 40 7.87 -24.87 2.48
C PRO A 40 8.58 -23.89 1.54
N ASN A 41 7.84 -23.07 0.82
CA ASN A 41 8.36 -22.01 -0.06
C ASN A 41 8.64 -20.68 0.64
N ASN A 42 8.60 -20.66 1.95
CA ASN A 42 8.96 -19.50 2.79
C ASN A 42 9.90 -19.95 3.94
N PRO A 43 11.09 -20.49 3.62
CA PRO A 43 12.02 -20.99 4.63
C PRO A 43 12.67 -19.85 5.43
N TRP A 44 13.18 -20.16 6.63
CA TRP A 44 14.11 -19.27 7.31
C TRP A 44 15.39 -19.08 6.45
N PRO A 45 15.98 -17.88 6.37
CA PRO A 45 15.76 -16.67 7.16
C PRO A 45 14.79 -15.66 6.52
N GLU A 46 14.01 -16.03 5.53
CA GLU A 46 13.01 -15.13 4.96
C GLU A 46 12.00 -14.62 6.01
N TRP A 47 11.44 -13.44 5.76
CA TRP A 47 10.35 -12.92 6.58
C TRP A 47 9.17 -13.90 6.59
N PRO A 48 8.61 -14.25 7.78
CA PRO A 48 7.54 -15.23 7.87
C PRO A 48 6.23 -14.71 7.25
N LYS A 49 5.74 -15.39 6.22
CA LYS A 49 4.43 -15.14 5.60
C LYS A 49 3.38 -16.04 6.28
N VAL A 50 3.09 -15.74 7.53
CA VAL A 50 2.14 -16.46 8.36
C VAL A 50 1.02 -15.56 8.82
N TYR A 51 -0.12 -16.17 9.17
CA TYR A 51 -1.23 -15.45 9.75
C TYR A 51 -0.82 -14.82 11.08
N LYS A 52 -1.14 -13.56 11.25
CA LYS A 52 -1.03 -12.83 12.50
C LYS A 52 -2.12 -11.76 12.56
N LEU A 53 -2.57 -11.48 13.73
CA LEU A 53 -3.26 -10.22 14.01
C LEU A 53 -2.21 -9.14 14.21
N ASP A 54 -2.46 -7.97 13.71
CA ASP A 54 -1.73 -6.76 14.08
C ASP A 54 -2.61 -5.95 15.01
N TYR A 55 -2.05 -4.89 15.64
CA TYR A 55 -2.71 -4.15 16.72
C TYR A 55 -4.17 -3.74 16.39
N GLY A 56 -4.43 -3.24 15.18
CA GLY A 56 -5.78 -2.80 14.79
C GLY A 56 -6.77 -3.96 14.68
N GLN A 57 -6.33 -5.12 14.16
CA GLN A 57 -7.18 -6.29 14.08
C GLN A 57 -7.38 -6.94 15.47
N GLU A 58 -6.34 -6.93 16.35
CA GLU A 58 -6.47 -7.39 17.74
C GLU A 58 -7.49 -6.54 18.51
N GLU A 59 -7.43 -5.22 18.37
CA GLU A 59 -8.42 -4.31 18.95
C GLU A 59 -9.84 -4.57 18.41
N ALA A 60 -9.97 -4.83 17.11
CA ALA A 60 -11.27 -5.15 16.51
C ALA A 60 -11.82 -6.49 16.99
N GLU A 61 -10.96 -7.50 17.08
CA GLU A 61 -11.34 -8.82 17.60
C GLU A 61 -11.77 -8.73 19.06
N ALA A 62 -11.05 -7.98 19.88
CA ALA A 62 -11.41 -7.76 21.28
C ALA A 62 -12.77 -7.05 21.42
N LEU A 63 -13.10 -6.12 20.52
CA LEU A 63 -14.35 -5.35 20.60
C LEU A 63 -15.54 -6.07 19.95
N PHE A 64 -15.33 -6.72 18.80
CA PHE A 64 -16.41 -7.31 17.99
C PHE A 64 -16.45 -8.84 18.00
N GLY A 65 -15.43 -9.49 18.59
CA GLY A 65 -15.36 -10.94 18.74
C GLY A 65 -14.86 -11.69 17.49
N HIS A 66 -14.31 -10.97 16.47
CA HIS A 66 -13.79 -11.59 15.25
C HIS A 66 -12.77 -10.69 14.55
N ASP A 67 -11.88 -11.31 13.76
CA ASP A 67 -10.98 -10.62 12.82
C ASP A 67 -11.81 -9.81 11.79
N PRO A 68 -11.59 -8.51 11.63
CA PRO A 68 -12.35 -7.67 10.70
C PRO A 68 -12.02 -7.93 9.23
N ARG A 69 -11.01 -8.73 8.91
CA ARG A 69 -10.53 -8.97 7.54
C ARG A 69 -11.39 -9.97 6.79
N ALA A 70 -11.81 -9.57 5.59
CA ALA A 70 -12.43 -10.44 4.60
C ALA A 70 -11.42 -10.70 3.47
N TYR A 71 -10.81 -11.89 3.51
CA TYR A 71 -9.79 -12.31 2.55
C TYR A 71 -10.39 -12.71 1.20
N LEU A 72 -9.56 -12.65 0.14
CA LEU A 72 -9.96 -12.94 -1.25
C LEU A 72 -11.18 -12.15 -1.67
N ARG A 73 -11.31 -10.90 -1.23
CA ARG A 73 -12.46 -10.05 -1.51
C ARG A 73 -12.04 -8.66 -1.93
N THR A 74 -12.71 -8.13 -2.96
CA THR A 74 -12.49 -6.78 -3.46
C THR A 74 -13.80 -6.01 -3.59
N ALA A 75 -13.71 -4.69 -3.60
CA ALA A 75 -14.83 -3.81 -3.93
C ALA A 75 -15.01 -3.71 -5.45
N THR A 76 -16.26 -3.69 -5.91
CA THR A 76 -16.60 -3.48 -7.34
C THR A 76 -17.12 -2.08 -7.60
N HIS A 77 -17.93 -1.53 -6.69
CA HIS A 77 -18.40 -0.15 -6.77
C HIS A 77 -18.95 0.32 -5.42
N PHE A 78 -19.14 1.62 -5.29
CA PHE A 78 -19.74 2.28 -4.14
C PHE A 78 -21.15 2.74 -4.51
N GLU A 79 -22.10 2.47 -3.63
CA GLU A 79 -23.47 2.94 -3.77
C GLU A 79 -23.68 4.16 -2.90
N GLY A 80 -24.15 5.26 -3.49
CA GLY A 80 -24.47 6.51 -2.81
C GLY A 80 -25.94 6.60 -2.42
N ASP A 81 -26.22 7.46 -1.44
CA ASP A 81 -27.58 7.93 -1.13
C ASP A 81 -27.97 9.14 -2.01
N GLU A 82 -29.17 9.66 -1.82
CA GLU A 82 -29.70 10.83 -2.53
C GLU A 82 -28.91 12.13 -2.29
N ASN A 83 -28.08 12.17 -1.24
CA ASN A 83 -27.23 13.30 -0.88
C ASN A 83 -25.79 13.13 -1.36
N GLY A 84 -25.50 12.09 -2.14
CA GLY A 84 -24.16 11.76 -2.62
C GLY A 84 -23.23 11.17 -1.57
N ARG A 85 -23.75 10.73 -0.41
CA ARG A 85 -22.96 10.06 0.63
C ARG A 85 -22.95 8.56 0.39
N VAL A 86 -21.82 7.91 0.65
CA VAL A 86 -21.74 6.46 0.55
C VAL A 86 -22.68 5.79 1.55
N LYS A 87 -23.47 4.82 1.08
CA LYS A 87 -24.36 3.99 1.91
C LYS A 87 -24.03 2.51 1.89
N ALA A 88 -23.36 2.05 0.83
CA ALA A 88 -22.95 0.65 0.70
C ALA A 88 -21.71 0.47 -0.20
N VAL A 89 -21.00 -0.63 0.01
CA VAL A 89 -19.92 -1.12 -0.84
C VAL A 89 -20.34 -2.47 -1.42
N HIS A 90 -20.37 -2.58 -2.73
CA HIS A 90 -20.56 -3.84 -3.42
C HIS A 90 -19.22 -4.55 -3.56
N THR A 91 -19.19 -5.80 -3.18
CA THR A 91 -17.96 -6.61 -3.13
C THR A 91 -18.17 -7.94 -3.83
N VAL A 92 -17.07 -8.55 -4.25
CA VAL A 92 -17.05 -9.88 -4.87
C VAL A 92 -15.82 -10.64 -4.39
N GLU A 93 -15.90 -11.96 -4.32
CA GLU A 93 -14.72 -12.78 -4.10
C GLU A 93 -13.84 -12.82 -5.34
N VAL A 94 -12.53 -12.97 -5.12
CA VAL A 94 -11.54 -13.10 -6.18
C VAL A 94 -10.80 -14.43 -6.07
N GLN A 95 -10.46 -14.96 -7.24
CA GLN A 95 -9.56 -16.10 -7.38
C GLN A 95 -8.33 -15.65 -8.16
N TRP A 96 -7.14 -15.97 -7.66
CA TRP A 96 -5.88 -15.65 -8.32
C TRP A 96 -5.56 -16.71 -9.38
N THR A 97 -5.50 -16.30 -10.64
CA THR A 97 -5.19 -17.16 -11.80
C THR A 97 -3.97 -16.61 -12.54
N LYS A 98 -3.29 -17.46 -13.29
CA LYS A 98 -2.21 -17.02 -14.18
C LYS A 98 -2.78 -16.63 -15.53
N ASN A 99 -2.41 -15.45 -16.01
CA ASN A 99 -2.70 -15.05 -17.40
C ASN A 99 -1.75 -15.75 -18.38
N GLU A 100 -1.94 -15.51 -19.68
CA GLU A 100 -1.10 -16.07 -20.75
C GLU A 100 0.38 -15.70 -20.65
N LYS A 101 0.69 -14.60 -19.96
CA LYS A 101 2.08 -14.14 -19.68
C LYS A 101 2.65 -14.70 -18.39
N GLY A 102 1.93 -15.63 -17.71
CA GLY A 102 2.34 -16.25 -16.46
C GLY A 102 2.20 -15.34 -15.22
N GLN A 103 1.61 -14.17 -15.34
CA GLN A 103 1.39 -13.24 -14.23
C GLN A 103 0.13 -13.62 -13.47
N PHE A 104 0.18 -13.58 -12.14
CA PHE A 104 -1.01 -13.76 -11.31
C PHE A 104 -1.90 -12.52 -11.41
N ILE A 105 -3.17 -12.73 -11.74
CA ILE A 105 -4.22 -11.71 -11.79
C ILE A 105 -5.43 -12.17 -10.98
N PRO A 106 -6.11 -11.26 -10.25
CA PRO A 106 -7.35 -11.58 -9.58
C PRO A 106 -8.49 -11.62 -10.60
N GLN A 107 -9.30 -12.67 -10.55
CA GLN A 107 -10.54 -12.80 -11.33
C GLN A 107 -11.72 -12.84 -10.37
N HIS A 108 -12.80 -12.13 -10.72
CA HIS A 108 -14.01 -12.13 -9.94
C HIS A 108 -14.68 -13.52 -10.02
N VAL A 109 -15.17 -14.02 -8.90
CA VAL A 109 -15.92 -15.26 -8.79
C VAL A 109 -17.42 -14.94 -8.85
N PRO A 110 -18.12 -15.23 -9.96
CA PRO A 110 -19.54 -14.94 -10.10
C PRO A 110 -20.39 -15.65 -9.03
N GLY A 111 -21.44 -14.98 -8.56
CA GLY A 111 -22.35 -15.53 -7.55
C GLY A 111 -21.86 -15.37 -6.10
N THR A 112 -20.75 -14.65 -5.89
CA THR A 112 -20.22 -14.36 -4.55
C THR A 112 -20.38 -12.90 -4.14
N GLU A 113 -21.16 -12.15 -4.91
CA GLU A 113 -21.43 -10.74 -4.68
C GLU A 113 -22.08 -10.53 -3.31
N LYS A 114 -21.59 -9.54 -2.57
CA LYS A 114 -22.14 -9.10 -1.28
C LYS A 114 -22.21 -7.58 -1.24
N VAL A 115 -23.24 -7.07 -0.58
CA VAL A 115 -23.41 -5.64 -0.30
C VAL A 115 -23.12 -5.41 1.17
N LEU A 116 -22.13 -4.59 1.46
CA LEU A 116 -21.74 -4.20 2.81
C LEU A 116 -22.26 -2.78 3.10
N PRO A 117 -23.15 -2.59 4.09
CA PRO A 117 -23.55 -1.24 4.51
C PRO A 117 -22.33 -0.45 4.98
N ALA A 118 -22.17 0.78 4.50
CA ALA A 118 -21.02 1.61 4.85
C ALA A 118 -21.39 3.10 4.82
N GLN A 119 -21.07 3.83 5.88
CA GLN A 119 -21.14 5.28 5.94
C GLN A 119 -19.79 5.96 5.72
N LEU A 120 -18.70 5.17 5.79
CA LEU A 120 -17.34 5.59 5.53
C LEU A 120 -16.60 4.46 4.82
N VAL A 121 -15.88 4.81 3.74
CA VAL A 121 -14.99 3.91 3.02
C VAL A 121 -13.60 4.52 3.01
N LEU A 122 -12.60 3.77 3.44
CA LEU A 122 -11.21 4.17 3.45
C LEU A 122 -10.42 3.35 2.42
N LEU A 123 -9.71 4.03 1.51
CA LEU A 123 -8.88 3.40 0.50
C LEU A 123 -7.44 3.32 1.02
N ALA A 124 -6.97 2.10 1.29
CA ALA A 124 -5.63 1.80 1.79
C ALA A 124 -4.89 0.87 0.82
N MET A 125 -4.95 1.17 -0.48
CA MET A 125 -4.47 0.34 -1.58
C MET A 125 -3.05 0.70 -2.07
N GLY A 126 -2.29 1.48 -1.29
CA GLY A 126 -0.97 1.97 -1.66
C GLY A 126 -1.02 3.24 -2.52
N PHE A 127 0.04 3.50 -3.26
CA PHE A 127 0.24 4.73 -4.00
C PHE A 127 0.46 4.44 -5.49
N LEU A 128 0.06 5.36 -6.34
CA LEU A 128 0.27 5.27 -7.79
C LEU A 128 1.67 5.76 -8.19
N GLY A 129 2.20 6.74 -7.46
CA GLY A 129 3.51 7.34 -7.72
C GLY A 129 3.69 8.68 -7.00
N PRO A 130 4.76 9.42 -7.32
CA PRO A 130 4.97 10.78 -6.85
C PRO A 130 3.89 11.74 -7.37
N GLU A 131 3.66 12.83 -6.65
CA GLU A 131 2.71 13.87 -7.06
C GLU A 131 3.16 14.56 -8.37
N GLU A 132 2.25 14.60 -9.34
CA GLU A 132 2.47 15.10 -10.70
C GLU A 132 2.91 16.57 -10.77
N PRO A 133 2.30 17.53 -10.04
CA PRO A 133 2.56 18.97 -10.24
C PRO A 133 4.02 19.35 -10.07
N LEU A 134 4.72 18.73 -9.12
CA LEU A 134 6.15 19.01 -8.88
C LEU A 134 7.02 18.49 -10.03
N LEU A 135 6.74 17.26 -10.47
CA LEU A 135 7.51 16.61 -11.52
C LEU A 135 7.33 17.34 -12.87
N GLU A 136 6.11 17.76 -13.16
CA GLU A 136 5.77 18.52 -14.36
C GLU A 136 6.41 19.92 -14.36
N ALA A 137 6.31 20.64 -13.23
CA ALA A 137 6.89 21.97 -13.10
C ALA A 137 8.41 21.98 -13.32
N LEU A 138 9.10 20.93 -12.81
CA LEU A 138 10.54 20.76 -12.96
C LEU A 138 10.93 19.99 -14.23
N LYS A 139 9.98 19.47 -14.99
CA LYS A 139 10.17 18.64 -16.20
C LYS A 139 11.14 17.47 -15.97
N LEU A 140 10.99 16.80 -14.83
CA LEU A 140 11.85 15.68 -14.47
C LEU A 140 11.57 14.45 -15.34
N GLU A 141 12.63 13.76 -15.78
CA GLU A 141 12.49 12.44 -16.40
C GLU A 141 11.96 11.42 -15.40
N ARG A 142 11.19 10.46 -15.92
CA ARG A 142 10.57 9.38 -15.14
C ARG A 142 11.09 8.02 -15.60
N ASP A 143 11.06 7.07 -14.69
CA ASP A 143 11.28 5.65 -15.00
C ASP A 143 10.01 5.02 -15.62
N GLN A 144 10.10 3.74 -15.99
CA GLN A 144 8.99 2.99 -16.58
C GLN A 144 7.78 2.81 -15.63
N ARG A 145 7.96 3.07 -14.34
CA ARG A 145 6.90 2.99 -13.31
C ARG A 145 6.34 4.35 -12.93
N GLY A 146 6.81 5.44 -13.58
CA GLY A 146 6.37 6.80 -13.30
C GLY A 146 7.11 7.50 -12.15
N ASN A 147 8.09 6.85 -11.51
CA ASN A 147 8.91 7.47 -10.47
C ASN A 147 9.94 8.44 -11.06
N VAL A 148 10.47 9.33 -10.23
CA VAL A 148 11.57 10.20 -10.65
C VAL A 148 12.80 9.36 -11.02
N LYS A 149 13.31 9.55 -12.24
CA LYS A 149 14.47 8.83 -12.73
C LYS A 149 15.74 9.43 -12.11
N ALA A 150 16.41 8.65 -11.28
CA ALA A 150 17.72 8.96 -10.70
C ALA A 150 18.41 7.62 -10.33
N ASP A 151 19.70 7.52 -10.62
CA ASP A 151 20.45 6.29 -10.35
C ASP A 151 20.78 6.15 -8.87
N TYR A 152 20.69 4.92 -8.37
CA TYR A 152 21.10 4.61 -7.01
C TYR A 152 22.59 4.93 -6.82
N GLY A 153 22.92 5.61 -5.72
CA GLY A 153 24.27 6.05 -5.38
C GLY A 153 24.66 7.42 -5.95
N ARG A 154 24.00 7.90 -7.01
CA ARG A 154 24.18 9.26 -7.54
C ARG A 154 23.04 10.19 -7.16
N TYR A 155 21.82 9.69 -7.24
CA TYR A 155 20.59 10.39 -6.88
C TYR A 155 20.29 11.67 -7.67
N GLU A 156 21.12 12.03 -8.63
CA GLU A 156 20.91 13.16 -9.54
C GLU A 156 19.75 12.87 -10.48
N THR A 157 18.87 13.84 -10.66
CA THR A 157 17.79 13.79 -11.64
C THR A 157 18.23 14.30 -12.99
N SER A 158 17.30 14.36 -13.95
CA SER A 158 17.56 15.00 -15.26
C SER A 158 17.81 16.51 -15.18
N LEU A 159 17.50 17.16 -14.06
CA LEU A 159 17.72 18.59 -13.82
C LEU A 159 18.91 18.77 -12.89
N PRO A 160 20.01 19.43 -13.34
CA PRO A 160 21.19 19.68 -12.50
C PRO A 160 20.85 20.38 -11.19
N GLY A 161 21.43 19.92 -10.07
CA GLY A 161 21.18 20.44 -8.73
C GLY A 161 19.88 19.94 -8.08
N VAL A 162 19.13 19.07 -8.76
CA VAL A 162 17.95 18.41 -8.21
C VAL A 162 18.23 16.93 -8.00
N PHE A 163 17.98 16.45 -6.79
CA PHE A 163 18.21 15.07 -6.36
C PHE A 163 16.90 14.42 -5.97
N ALA A 164 16.81 13.10 -6.14
CA ALA A 164 15.64 12.32 -5.74
C ALA A 164 16.06 11.05 -5.00
N ALA A 165 15.37 10.75 -3.91
CA ALA A 165 15.65 9.59 -3.05
C ALA A 165 14.36 9.04 -2.42
N GLY A 166 14.41 7.82 -1.92
CA GLY A 166 13.29 7.16 -1.27
C GLY A 166 12.15 6.82 -2.22
N ASP A 167 10.92 6.92 -1.75
CA ASP A 167 9.75 6.45 -2.48
C ASP A 167 9.53 7.15 -3.83
N CYS A 168 9.82 8.44 -3.94
CA CYS A 168 9.64 9.16 -5.19
C CYS A 168 10.58 8.68 -6.32
N ARG A 169 11.73 8.09 -5.97
CA ARG A 169 12.71 7.52 -6.90
C ARG A 169 12.55 6.00 -7.07
N ARG A 170 12.41 5.29 -5.95
CA ARG A 170 12.40 3.82 -5.88
C ARG A 170 11.02 3.22 -6.11
N GLY A 171 9.96 3.99 -5.86
CA GLY A 171 8.62 3.50 -5.57
C GLY A 171 8.47 3.19 -4.08
N GLN A 172 7.25 3.16 -3.61
CA GLN A 172 6.94 2.90 -2.19
C GLN A 172 7.64 1.65 -1.67
N SER A 173 8.33 1.77 -0.55
CA SER A 173 9.09 0.68 0.04
C SER A 173 9.32 0.89 1.54
N LEU A 174 10.21 0.09 2.15
CA LEU A 174 10.49 0.16 3.58
C LEU A 174 11.18 1.47 3.95
N VAL A 175 10.87 1.99 5.14
CA VAL A 175 11.47 3.22 5.70
C VAL A 175 13.01 3.15 5.77
N VAL A 176 13.59 1.97 5.98
CA VAL A 176 15.05 1.78 5.97
C VAL A 176 15.69 2.15 4.64
N TRP A 177 14.98 1.94 3.52
CA TRP A 177 15.43 2.38 2.20
C TRP A 177 15.34 3.90 2.05
N ALA A 178 14.28 4.52 2.57
CA ALA A 178 14.15 5.97 2.54
C ALA A 178 15.30 6.65 3.31
N PHE A 179 15.66 6.13 4.49
CA PHE A 179 16.82 6.61 5.24
C PHE A 179 18.13 6.38 4.51
N ASN A 180 18.36 5.19 3.98
CA ASN A 180 19.59 4.87 3.25
C ASN A 180 19.78 5.78 2.04
N GLU A 181 18.75 5.89 1.21
CA GLU A 181 18.80 6.73 0.01
C GLU A 181 18.84 8.22 0.34
N GLY A 182 18.13 8.68 1.37
CA GLY A 182 18.21 10.06 1.84
C GLY A 182 19.60 10.46 2.28
N ARG A 183 20.31 9.59 3.00
CA ARG A 183 21.73 9.82 3.36
C ARG A 183 22.63 9.86 2.13
N GLY A 184 22.43 8.94 1.19
CA GLY A 184 23.18 8.93 -0.06
C GLY A 184 22.92 10.17 -0.93
N ALA A 185 21.68 10.64 -1.00
CA ALA A 185 21.32 11.87 -1.70
C ALA A 185 21.92 13.10 -1.03
N ALA A 186 21.95 13.16 0.30
CA ALA A 186 22.61 14.23 1.04
C ALA A 186 24.11 14.29 0.70
N LYS A 187 24.79 13.14 0.68
CA LYS A 187 26.21 13.04 0.26
C LYS A 187 26.41 13.53 -1.17
N ALA A 188 25.54 13.09 -2.10
CA ALA A 188 25.62 13.51 -3.49
C ALA A 188 25.39 15.04 -3.65
N CYS A 189 24.45 15.60 -2.90
CA CYS A 189 24.18 17.02 -2.87
C CYS A 189 25.37 17.82 -2.31
N ASP A 190 25.95 17.36 -1.22
CA ASP A 190 27.13 17.99 -0.62
C ASP A 190 28.31 17.97 -1.57
N LEU A 191 28.59 16.84 -2.20
CA LEU A 191 29.62 16.71 -3.23
C LEU A 191 29.39 17.66 -4.41
N TYR A 192 28.13 17.80 -4.86
CA TYR A 192 27.77 18.71 -5.94
C TYR A 192 28.01 20.18 -5.58
N LEU A 193 27.71 20.57 -4.34
CA LEU A 193 27.84 21.95 -3.88
C LEU A 193 29.28 22.32 -3.51
N MET A 194 30.00 21.40 -2.88
CA MET A 194 31.32 21.65 -2.26
C MET A 194 32.49 21.13 -3.10
N GLY A 195 32.24 20.23 -4.07
CA GLY A 195 33.28 19.56 -4.85
C GLY A 195 33.95 18.38 -4.14
N GLU A 196 33.84 18.29 -2.83
CA GLU A 196 34.29 17.19 -1.97
C GLU A 196 33.30 16.99 -0.81
N THR A 197 33.35 15.84 -0.16
CA THR A 197 32.42 15.53 0.94
C THR A 197 33.03 14.56 1.94
N ASP A 198 32.85 14.86 3.23
CA ASP A 198 33.19 13.98 4.35
C ASP A 198 31.96 13.15 4.84
N LEU A 199 30.80 13.31 4.19
CA LEU A 199 29.60 12.53 4.54
C LEU A 199 29.79 11.06 4.17
N PRO A 200 29.34 10.12 5.05
CA PRO A 200 29.48 8.69 4.86
C PRO A 200 28.67 8.13 3.69
#